data_a707854d11adc6e325d63d49034558be
#
_entry.id   a707854d11adc6e325d63d49034558be
#
_cell.length_a   1.000
_cell.length_b   1.000
_cell.length_c   1.000
_cell.angle_alpha   90.00
_cell.angle_beta   90.00
_cell.angle_gamma   90.00
#
_symmetry.space_group_name_H-M   'P 1'
#
loop_
_entity.id
_entity.type
_entity.pdbx_description
1 polymer ?
#
loop_
_entity_poly.entity_id
_entity_poly.type
_entity_poly.pdbx_seq_one_letter_code
_entity_poly.pdbx_strand_id
1 'polypeptide(L)'
;QQMYRDGHVNRREFLAAMGALGVTAATAGSFLTSASALASTPTRGGSVIFASNLHGPDDTLDPILGTSTIDYTRANAGCNGLIQVWTDMSLHGELAEEWSVNSNATEYTFKLRKGVTFHDGSAFSADDVLWSMNRHLGKDAPSSIKGFFAAVVEWTKIDSHTVKLSLSSPDADMPIKLTQFQAKIVKKDTTDFSKGAGTGPYLVEAFQPGVKSVHVRNPNYWRDTGQHLDAIEIMAITDPNARLNALLAGDIDMMTVL
;
A
#
# COMPACT_ATOMS: atom_id res chain seq x y z
N GLN A 1 -6.95 15.65 21.98
CA GLN A 1 -6.44 16.15 20.68
C GLN A 1 -7.27 15.57 19.53
N GLN A 2 -7.49 14.25 19.48
CA GLN A 2 -8.27 13.58 18.43
C GLN A 2 -9.72 14.10 18.38
N MET A 3 -10.41 14.23 19.52
CA MET A 3 -11.79 14.76 19.58
C MET A 3 -11.94 16.20 19.06
N TYR A 4 -10.89 17.02 19.16
CA TYR A 4 -10.85 18.36 18.55
C TYR A 4 -10.66 18.27 17.01
N ARG A 5 -9.79 17.37 16.54
CA ARG A 5 -9.55 17.13 15.10
C ARG A 5 -10.80 16.59 14.40
N ASP A 6 -11.57 15.74 15.09
CA ASP A 6 -12.78 15.11 14.56
C ASP A 6 -14.02 16.02 14.70
N GLY A 7 -13.85 17.27 15.18
CA GLY A 7 -14.93 18.24 15.32
C GLY A 7 -15.89 17.99 16.49
N HIS A 8 -15.57 17.04 17.38
CA HIS A 8 -16.41 16.69 18.54
C HIS A 8 -16.31 17.68 19.69
N VAL A 9 -15.27 18.52 19.74
CA VAL A 9 -15.10 19.62 20.68
C VAL A 9 -14.62 20.88 19.96
N ASN A 10 -15.11 22.03 20.32
CA ASN A 10 -14.65 23.29 19.76
C ASN A 10 -13.38 23.80 20.46
N ARG A 11 -12.74 24.84 19.87
CA ARG A 11 -11.48 25.40 20.37
C ARG A 11 -11.57 25.85 21.84
N ARG A 12 -12.71 26.41 22.23
CA ARG A 12 -12.91 26.92 23.61
C ARG A 12 -13.03 25.78 24.60
N GLU A 13 -13.76 24.75 24.27
CA GLU A 13 -13.94 23.53 25.07
C GLU A 13 -12.60 22.78 25.22
N PHE A 14 -11.83 22.67 24.15
CA PHE A 14 -10.49 22.08 24.20
C PHE A 14 -9.55 22.85 25.14
N LEU A 15 -9.49 24.19 25.01
CA LEU A 15 -8.66 25.02 25.87
C LEU A 15 -9.10 24.99 27.32
N ALA A 16 -10.41 24.94 27.60
CA ALA A 16 -10.94 24.80 28.94
C ALA A 16 -10.56 23.45 29.58
N ALA A 17 -10.65 22.36 28.82
CA ALA A 17 -10.25 21.02 29.28
C ALA A 17 -8.73 20.95 29.55
N MET A 18 -7.91 21.55 28.71
CA MET A 18 -6.46 21.62 28.92
C MET A 18 -6.09 22.47 30.13
N GLY A 19 -6.79 23.59 30.35
CA GLY A 19 -6.62 24.44 31.54
C GLY A 19 -6.98 23.69 32.83
N ALA A 20 -8.02 22.87 32.82
CA ALA A 20 -8.40 22.01 33.95
C ALA A 20 -7.34 20.96 34.28
N LEU A 21 -6.52 20.56 33.32
CA LEU A 21 -5.37 19.65 33.47
C LEU A 21 -4.06 20.38 33.82
N GLY A 22 -4.11 21.69 34.11
CA GLY A 22 -2.94 22.49 34.49
C GLY A 22 -2.03 22.89 33.32
N VAL A 23 -2.50 22.72 32.08
CA VAL A 23 -1.75 23.11 30.88
C VAL A 23 -1.93 24.60 30.61
N THR A 24 -0.82 25.35 30.48
CA THR A 24 -0.89 26.80 30.23
C THR A 24 -1.47 27.11 28.84
N ALA A 25 -2.09 28.28 28.69
CA ALA A 25 -2.67 28.70 27.42
C ALA A 25 -1.64 28.75 26.26
N ALA A 26 -0.36 29.01 26.57
CA ALA A 26 0.73 29.04 25.60
C ALA A 26 1.03 27.63 25.05
N THR A 27 1.11 26.62 25.93
CA THR A 27 1.32 25.22 25.52
C THR A 27 0.07 24.64 24.85
N ALA A 28 -1.13 24.95 25.35
CA ALA A 28 -2.36 24.54 24.68
C ALA A 28 -2.52 25.18 23.29
N GLY A 29 -2.06 26.43 23.12
CA GLY A 29 -2.01 27.13 21.83
C GLY A 29 -1.08 26.45 20.81
N SER A 30 0.09 25.97 21.23
CA SER A 30 1.01 25.24 20.34
C SER A 30 0.44 23.90 19.86
N PHE A 31 -0.36 23.19 20.69
CA PHE A 31 -1.08 21.98 20.26
C PHE A 31 -2.17 22.28 19.21
N LEU A 32 -2.83 23.43 19.30
CA LEU A 32 -3.83 23.83 18.31
C LEU A 32 -3.21 24.24 16.98
N THR A 33 -2.07 24.95 17.00
CA THR A 33 -1.35 25.32 15.79
C THR A 33 -0.78 24.08 15.09
N SER A 34 -0.26 23.12 15.84
CA SER A 34 0.18 21.83 15.29
C SER A 34 -0.98 21.03 14.67
N ALA A 35 -2.16 21.04 15.31
CA ALA A 35 -3.36 20.38 14.76
C ALA A 35 -3.87 21.08 13.48
N SER A 36 -3.76 22.41 13.40
CA SER A 36 -4.12 23.18 12.20
C SER A 36 -3.11 23.00 11.06
N ALA A 37 -1.83 22.82 11.38
CA ALA A 37 -0.80 22.52 10.38
C ALA A 37 -1.00 21.13 9.72
N LEU A 38 -1.57 20.17 10.47
CA LEU A 38 -1.94 18.85 9.94
C LEU A 38 -3.17 18.89 9.00
N ALA A 39 -3.94 19.98 9.00
CA ALA A 39 -5.06 20.21 8.08
C ALA A 39 -4.64 21.02 6.83
N SER A 40 -3.35 21.33 6.67
CA SER A 40 -2.85 22.02 5.47
C SER A 40 -2.91 21.09 4.25
N THR A 41 -3.21 21.66 3.10
CA THR A 41 -3.09 20.95 1.82
C THR A 41 -1.68 20.36 1.70
N PRO A 42 -1.52 19.06 1.43
CA PRO A 42 -0.21 18.47 1.29
C PRO A 42 0.60 19.17 0.21
N THR A 43 1.83 19.58 0.53
CA THR A 43 2.76 20.14 -0.45
C THR A 43 3.55 19.01 -1.12
N ARG A 44 3.82 19.16 -2.42
CA ARG A 44 4.67 18.21 -3.15
C ARG A 44 6.14 18.53 -2.86
N GLY A 45 6.94 17.49 -2.78
CA GLY A 45 8.40 17.57 -2.62
C GLY A 45 8.92 16.88 -1.37
N GLY A 46 10.24 16.87 -1.24
CA GLY A 46 10.94 16.25 -0.13
C GLY A 46 11.05 14.73 -0.21
N SER A 47 11.82 14.16 0.70
CA SER A 47 12.02 12.72 0.83
C SER A 47 11.76 12.27 2.26
N VAL A 48 11.47 10.99 2.44
CA VAL A 48 11.25 10.35 3.73
C VAL A 48 12.11 9.10 3.83
N ILE A 49 12.80 8.93 4.97
CA ILE A 49 13.52 7.71 5.32
C ILE A 49 12.67 6.93 6.32
N PHE A 50 12.20 5.76 5.90
CA PHE A 50 11.39 4.86 6.70
C PHE A 50 12.20 3.65 7.12
N ALA A 51 12.29 3.38 8.43
CA ALA A 51 12.99 2.21 8.96
C ALA A 51 12.02 1.14 9.45
N SER A 52 12.27 -0.11 9.04
CA SER A 52 11.54 -1.31 9.49
C SER A 52 12.44 -2.27 10.25
N ASN A 53 11.82 -3.21 10.97
CA ASN A 53 12.50 -4.13 11.86
C ASN A 53 12.87 -5.48 11.21
N LEU A 54 12.16 -5.87 10.17
CA LEU A 54 12.33 -7.18 9.52
C LEU A 54 12.92 -7.02 8.14
N HIS A 55 14.00 -7.74 7.90
CA HIS A 55 14.70 -7.84 6.62
C HIS A 55 15.60 -9.08 6.61
N GLY A 56 16.08 -9.44 5.43
CA GLY A 56 17.02 -10.53 5.27
C GLY A 56 17.67 -10.54 3.89
N PRO A 57 18.65 -11.43 3.66
CA PRO A 57 19.28 -11.57 2.36
C PRO A 57 18.30 -12.04 1.27
N ASP A 58 17.17 -12.64 1.67
CA ASP A 58 16.11 -13.12 0.80
C ASP A 58 15.03 -12.05 0.53
N ASP A 59 15.27 -10.80 0.93
CA ASP A 59 14.38 -9.67 0.61
C ASP A 59 14.10 -9.60 -0.89
N THR A 60 12.85 -9.31 -1.23
CA THR A 60 12.38 -9.27 -2.61
C THR A 60 11.46 -8.08 -2.86
N LEU A 61 11.38 -7.67 -4.11
CA LEU A 61 10.36 -6.74 -4.59
C LEU A 61 9.19 -7.48 -5.29
N ASP A 62 9.21 -8.80 -5.29
CA ASP A 62 8.06 -9.61 -5.72
C ASP A 62 7.01 -9.66 -4.62
N PRO A 63 5.84 -9.02 -4.79
CA PRO A 63 4.85 -8.91 -3.70
C PRO A 63 4.36 -10.26 -3.19
N ILE A 64 4.27 -11.28 -4.07
CA ILE A 64 3.72 -12.60 -3.73
C ILE A 64 4.54 -13.33 -2.66
N LEU A 65 5.83 -13.03 -2.58
CA LEU A 65 6.77 -13.62 -1.63
C LEU A 65 6.86 -12.83 -0.33
N GLY A 66 6.28 -11.64 -0.27
CA GLY A 66 6.36 -10.75 0.88
C GLY A 66 5.72 -11.34 2.13
N THR A 67 6.40 -11.20 3.27
CA THR A 67 5.96 -11.73 4.58
C THR A 67 6.13 -10.73 5.72
N SER A 68 6.73 -9.57 5.47
CA SER A 68 7.14 -8.62 6.50
C SER A 68 6.58 -7.21 6.25
N THR A 69 6.71 -6.33 7.25
CA THR A 69 6.29 -4.93 7.15
C THR A 69 7.09 -4.16 6.11
N ILE A 70 8.36 -4.49 5.92
CA ILE A 70 9.18 -3.83 4.89
C ILE A 70 8.70 -4.21 3.49
N ASP A 71 8.30 -5.47 3.28
CA ASP A 71 7.73 -5.95 2.02
C ASP A 71 6.39 -5.28 1.73
N TYR A 72 5.54 -5.15 2.76
CA TYR A 72 4.28 -4.40 2.68
C TYR A 72 4.52 -2.97 2.20
N THR A 73 5.49 -2.28 2.79
CA THR A 73 5.80 -0.88 2.43
C THR A 73 6.31 -0.77 1.00
N ARG A 74 7.24 -1.65 0.59
CA ARG A 74 7.78 -1.72 -0.77
C ARG A 74 6.71 -2.05 -1.81
N ALA A 75 5.86 -3.04 -1.52
CA ALA A 75 4.78 -3.45 -2.41
C ALA A 75 3.76 -2.32 -2.64
N ASN A 76 3.40 -1.58 -1.58
CA ASN A 76 2.48 -0.44 -1.72
C ASN A 76 3.12 0.78 -2.37
N ALA A 77 4.44 0.98 -2.25
CA ALA A 77 5.14 2.02 -2.98
C ALA A 77 5.21 1.73 -4.48
N GLY A 78 5.52 0.48 -4.86
CA GLY A 78 5.80 0.11 -6.25
C GLY A 78 4.65 -0.51 -7.03
N CYS A 79 3.60 -1.02 -6.38
CA CYS A 79 2.57 -1.81 -7.04
C CYS A 79 1.16 -1.38 -6.65
N ASN A 80 0.19 -1.64 -7.54
CA ASN A 80 -1.23 -1.52 -7.25
C ASN A 80 -1.89 -2.90 -7.25
N GLY A 81 -2.99 -3.05 -6.49
CA GLY A 81 -3.88 -4.20 -6.54
C GLY A 81 -5.11 -3.95 -7.41
N LEU A 82 -6.04 -4.90 -7.45
CA LEU A 82 -7.35 -4.66 -8.08
C LEU A 82 -8.21 -3.74 -7.21
N ILE A 83 -8.17 -3.95 -5.90
CA ILE A 83 -8.96 -3.26 -4.89
C ILE A 83 -8.01 -2.79 -3.78
N GLN A 84 -8.32 -1.67 -3.16
CA GLN A 84 -7.63 -1.15 -1.98
C GLN A 84 -8.62 -0.93 -0.84
N VAL A 85 -8.13 -0.97 0.39
CA VAL A 85 -8.87 -0.57 1.59
C VAL A 85 -8.39 0.81 2.03
N TRP A 86 -9.32 1.70 2.38
CA TRP A 86 -9.01 3.01 2.92
C TRP A 86 -8.97 2.99 4.45
N THR A 87 -8.56 4.10 5.04
CA THR A 87 -8.41 4.24 6.52
C THR A 87 -9.73 4.10 7.30
N ASP A 88 -10.86 4.31 6.65
CA ASP A 88 -12.20 4.10 7.19
C ASP A 88 -12.69 2.66 6.98
N MET A 89 -11.82 1.76 6.51
CA MET A 89 -12.09 0.36 6.18
C MET A 89 -13.02 0.15 4.97
N SER A 90 -13.35 1.20 4.22
CA SER A 90 -14.11 1.08 2.98
C SER A 90 -13.25 0.53 1.84
N LEU A 91 -13.89 -0.27 0.95
CA LEU A 91 -13.24 -0.83 -0.23
C LEU A 91 -13.40 0.10 -1.42
N HIS A 92 -12.29 0.35 -2.10
CA HIS A 92 -12.25 1.20 -3.29
C HIS A 92 -11.54 0.49 -4.43
N GLY A 93 -11.98 0.78 -5.67
CA GLY A 93 -11.29 0.31 -6.86
C GLY A 93 -9.88 0.91 -6.96
N GLU A 94 -8.92 0.06 -7.34
CA GLU A 94 -7.55 0.49 -7.64
C GLU A 94 -7.28 0.26 -9.13
N LEU A 95 -6.73 -0.85 -9.57
CA LEU A 95 -6.64 -1.20 -10.99
C LEU A 95 -7.97 -1.68 -11.57
N ALA A 96 -8.90 -2.18 -10.74
CA ALA A 96 -10.29 -2.36 -11.13
C ALA A 96 -11.07 -1.08 -10.82
N GLU A 97 -11.73 -0.49 -11.81
CA GLU A 97 -12.61 0.69 -11.62
C GLU A 97 -13.91 0.28 -10.95
N GLU A 98 -14.43 -0.90 -11.33
CA GLU A 98 -15.68 -1.47 -10.86
C GLU A 98 -15.53 -2.98 -10.69
N TRP A 99 -16.30 -3.54 -9.79
CA TRP A 99 -16.53 -4.98 -9.74
C TRP A 99 -17.97 -5.28 -9.40
N SER A 100 -18.42 -6.45 -9.83
CA SER A 100 -19.74 -6.98 -9.54
C SER A 100 -19.61 -8.44 -9.11
N VAL A 101 -20.62 -8.90 -8.38
CA VAL A 101 -20.70 -10.29 -7.88
C VAL A 101 -22.06 -10.85 -8.22
N ASN A 102 -22.12 -12.14 -8.54
CA ASN A 102 -23.38 -12.85 -8.74
C ASN A 102 -24.09 -13.08 -7.38
N SER A 103 -25.37 -13.48 -7.44
CA SER A 103 -26.22 -13.66 -6.24
C SER A 103 -25.68 -14.67 -5.23
N ASN A 104 -24.83 -15.60 -5.65
CA ASN A 104 -24.30 -16.69 -4.83
C ASN A 104 -22.90 -16.40 -4.31
N ALA A 105 -22.31 -15.25 -4.63
CA ALA A 105 -20.91 -14.93 -4.34
C ALA A 105 -19.89 -15.98 -4.83
N THR A 106 -20.14 -16.57 -5.99
CA THR A 106 -19.28 -17.57 -6.64
C THR A 106 -18.62 -17.05 -7.91
N GLU A 107 -19.06 -15.90 -8.44
CA GLU A 107 -18.46 -15.29 -9.62
C GLU A 107 -18.33 -13.78 -9.38
N TYR A 108 -17.15 -13.25 -9.66
CA TYR A 108 -16.83 -11.82 -9.64
C TYR A 108 -16.38 -11.38 -11.01
N THR A 109 -16.85 -10.23 -11.46
CA THR A 109 -16.38 -9.57 -12.70
C THR A 109 -15.76 -8.25 -12.36
N PHE A 110 -14.52 -8.01 -12.81
CA PHE A 110 -13.77 -6.79 -12.60
C PHE A 110 -13.57 -6.06 -13.92
N LYS A 111 -13.94 -4.78 -13.97
CA LYS A 111 -13.62 -3.88 -15.08
C LYS A 111 -12.33 -3.14 -14.77
N LEU A 112 -11.32 -3.34 -15.59
CA LEU A 112 -9.98 -2.82 -15.37
C LEU A 112 -9.84 -1.41 -15.94
N ARG A 113 -9.05 -0.61 -15.24
CA ARG A 113 -8.70 0.76 -15.62
C ARG A 113 -7.91 0.77 -16.93
N LYS A 114 -8.29 1.70 -17.83
CA LYS A 114 -7.57 1.92 -19.08
C LYS A 114 -6.50 2.99 -18.92
N GLY A 115 -5.50 2.97 -19.79
CA GLY A 115 -4.45 3.99 -19.82
C GLY A 115 -3.41 3.87 -18.69
N VAL A 116 -3.44 2.81 -17.88
CA VAL A 116 -2.42 2.53 -16.89
C VAL A 116 -1.19 1.94 -17.57
N THR A 117 -0.01 2.37 -17.13
CA THR A 117 1.28 1.81 -17.59
C THR A 117 2.07 1.25 -16.42
N PHE A 118 2.84 0.20 -16.67
CA PHE A 118 3.88 -0.26 -15.77
C PHE A 118 5.04 0.73 -15.71
N HIS A 119 5.94 0.55 -14.77
CA HIS A 119 7.12 1.40 -14.57
C HIS A 119 8.06 1.44 -15.78
N ASP A 120 8.04 0.42 -16.61
CA ASP A 120 8.80 0.35 -17.88
C ASP A 120 8.07 0.98 -19.07
N GLY A 121 6.90 1.56 -18.85
CA GLY A 121 6.07 2.20 -19.89
C GLY A 121 5.15 1.25 -20.65
N SER A 122 5.22 -0.06 -20.44
CA SER A 122 4.30 -1.02 -21.09
C SER A 122 2.89 -0.89 -20.54
N ALA A 123 1.89 -1.15 -21.40
CA ALA A 123 0.48 -1.02 -21.03
C ALA A 123 0.03 -2.17 -20.12
N PHE A 124 -0.77 -1.83 -19.11
CA PHE A 124 -1.46 -2.78 -18.24
C PHE A 124 -2.69 -3.37 -18.93
N SER A 125 -2.96 -4.64 -18.70
CA SER A 125 -4.07 -5.37 -19.29
C SER A 125 -4.58 -6.53 -18.41
N ALA A 126 -5.64 -7.19 -18.87
CA ALA A 126 -6.19 -8.39 -18.25
C ALA A 126 -5.17 -9.56 -18.17
N ASP A 127 -4.23 -9.65 -19.12
CA ASP A 127 -3.22 -10.71 -19.11
C ASP A 127 -2.29 -10.60 -17.89
N ASP A 128 -2.00 -9.38 -17.43
CA ASP A 128 -1.18 -9.14 -16.24
C ASP A 128 -1.91 -9.55 -14.97
N VAL A 129 -3.22 -9.30 -14.92
CA VAL A 129 -4.08 -9.74 -13.81
C VAL A 129 -4.10 -11.26 -13.73
N LEU A 130 -4.38 -11.94 -14.86
CA LEU A 130 -4.39 -13.39 -14.90
C LEU A 130 -3.05 -13.97 -14.48
N TRP A 131 -1.96 -13.42 -15.01
CA TRP A 131 -0.62 -13.89 -14.67
C TRP A 131 -0.32 -13.72 -13.17
N SER A 132 -0.56 -12.54 -12.62
CA SER A 132 -0.29 -12.24 -11.20
C SER A 132 -1.14 -13.11 -10.28
N MET A 133 -2.44 -13.21 -10.53
CA MET A 133 -3.36 -13.93 -9.66
C MET A 133 -3.21 -15.45 -9.76
N ASN A 134 -2.87 -16.00 -10.93
CA ASN A 134 -2.63 -17.44 -11.08
C ASN A 134 -1.38 -17.91 -10.30
N ARG A 135 -0.43 -17.04 -10.00
CA ARG A 135 0.73 -17.35 -9.15
C ARG A 135 0.35 -17.67 -7.69
N HIS A 136 -0.87 -17.33 -7.26
CA HIS A 136 -1.40 -17.72 -5.95
C HIS A 136 -2.05 -19.10 -5.93
N LEU A 137 -2.30 -19.71 -7.09
CA LEU A 137 -3.10 -20.91 -7.23
C LEU A 137 -2.23 -22.17 -7.30
N GLY A 138 -2.81 -23.26 -6.83
CA GLY A 138 -2.16 -24.57 -6.86
C GLY A 138 -1.35 -24.91 -5.61
N LYS A 139 -1.03 -26.18 -5.48
CA LYS A 139 -0.35 -26.75 -4.29
C LYS A 139 1.06 -26.16 -4.11
N ASP A 140 1.77 -25.97 -5.21
CA ASP A 140 3.17 -25.52 -5.22
C ASP A 140 3.31 -24.00 -5.44
N ALA A 141 2.20 -23.24 -5.32
CA ALA A 141 2.22 -21.80 -5.43
C ALA A 141 3.17 -21.18 -4.39
N PRO A 142 4.05 -20.25 -4.78
CA PRO A 142 5.02 -19.61 -3.87
C PRO A 142 4.34 -18.67 -2.86
N SER A 143 3.08 -18.35 -3.06
CA SER A 143 2.32 -17.37 -2.29
C SER A 143 2.19 -17.73 -0.81
N SER A 144 2.58 -16.81 0.07
CA SER A 144 2.37 -16.92 1.51
C SER A 144 0.88 -16.86 1.91
N ILE A 145 0.03 -16.31 1.04
CA ILE A 145 -1.43 -16.17 1.25
C ILE A 145 -2.26 -17.09 0.34
N LYS A 146 -1.69 -18.13 -0.24
CA LYS A 146 -2.41 -19.05 -1.15
C LYS A 146 -3.69 -19.64 -0.54
N GLY A 147 -3.74 -19.79 0.77
CA GLY A 147 -4.94 -20.26 1.49
C GLY A 147 -6.15 -19.34 1.31
N PHE A 148 -5.98 -18.04 1.10
CA PHE A 148 -7.07 -17.11 0.85
C PHE A 148 -7.75 -17.35 -0.49
N PHE A 149 -7.03 -17.95 -1.43
CA PHE A 149 -7.47 -18.23 -2.79
C PHE A 149 -7.81 -19.71 -3.01
N ALA A 150 -7.94 -20.51 -1.94
CA ALA A 150 -8.20 -21.96 -2.05
C ALA A 150 -9.53 -22.28 -2.77
N ALA A 151 -10.52 -21.39 -2.69
CA ALA A 151 -11.81 -21.56 -3.39
C ALA A 151 -11.75 -21.12 -4.86
N VAL A 152 -10.67 -20.50 -5.32
CA VAL A 152 -10.56 -20.03 -6.70
C VAL A 152 -10.40 -21.22 -7.64
N VAL A 153 -11.30 -21.28 -8.62
CA VAL A 153 -11.26 -22.26 -9.72
C VAL A 153 -10.40 -21.72 -10.85
N GLU A 154 -10.71 -20.51 -11.28
CA GLU A 154 -9.99 -19.87 -12.38
C GLU A 154 -10.20 -18.36 -12.44
N TRP A 155 -9.24 -17.69 -13.06
CA TRP A 155 -9.35 -16.34 -13.58
C TRP A 155 -9.47 -16.39 -15.09
N THR A 156 -10.53 -15.80 -15.64
CA THR A 156 -10.82 -15.84 -17.09
C THR A 156 -10.75 -14.41 -17.66
N LYS A 157 -10.06 -14.25 -18.76
CA LYS A 157 -10.06 -13.03 -19.55
C LYS A 157 -11.34 -12.96 -20.39
N ILE A 158 -12.17 -11.94 -20.20
CA ILE A 158 -13.34 -11.66 -21.03
C ILE A 158 -12.91 -10.81 -22.25
N ASP A 159 -12.18 -9.73 -21.95
CA ASP A 159 -11.53 -8.88 -22.95
C ASP A 159 -10.24 -8.28 -22.38
N SER A 160 -9.61 -7.33 -23.06
CA SER A 160 -8.34 -6.72 -22.63
C SER A 160 -8.43 -5.97 -21.31
N HIS A 161 -9.64 -5.58 -20.87
CA HIS A 161 -9.88 -4.80 -19.64
C HIS A 161 -11.04 -5.34 -18.80
N THR A 162 -11.40 -6.60 -18.99
CA THR A 162 -12.42 -7.26 -18.18
C THR A 162 -11.96 -8.68 -17.82
N VAL A 163 -11.93 -8.98 -16.53
CA VAL A 163 -11.61 -10.33 -16.04
C VAL A 163 -12.72 -10.85 -15.17
N LYS A 164 -12.90 -12.19 -15.20
CA LYS A 164 -13.83 -12.90 -14.34
C LYS A 164 -13.07 -13.84 -13.42
N LEU A 165 -13.47 -13.88 -12.16
CA LEU A 165 -13.04 -14.81 -11.14
C LEU A 165 -14.18 -15.78 -10.88
N SER A 166 -13.91 -17.09 -10.93
CA SER A 166 -14.86 -18.17 -10.62
C SER A 166 -14.38 -18.92 -9.38
N LEU A 167 -15.32 -19.18 -8.45
CA LEU A 167 -15.07 -19.86 -7.18
C LEU A 167 -15.83 -21.17 -7.09
N SER A 168 -15.25 -22.16 -6.42
CA SER A 168 -15.86 -23.47 -6.15
C SER A 168 -16.91 -23.44 -5.03
N SER A 169 -16.90 -22.39 -4.20
CA SER A 169 -17.85 -22.17 -3.09
C SER A 169 -18.07 -20.68 -2.90
N PRO A 170 -19.23 -20.26 -2.32
CA PRO A 170 -19.51 -18.86 -2.02
C PRO A 170 -18.44 -18.23 -1.13
N ASP A 171 -17.98 -17.03 -1.50
CA ASP A 171 -17.02 -16.25 -0.72
C ASP A 171 -17.27 -14.74 -0.89
N ALA A 172 -18.09 -14.18 0.02
CA ALA A 172 -18.42 -12.76 0.00
C ALA A 172 -17.22 -11.86 0.43
N ASP A 173 -16.20 -12.42 1.06
CA ASP A 173 -15.02 -11.72 1.53
C ASP A 173 -13.90 -11.65 0.47
N MET A 174 -14.12 -12.18 -0.72
CA MET A 174 -13.12 -12.14 -1.79
C MET A 174 -12.60 -10.72 -2.08
N PRO A 175 -13.42 -9.66 -2.11
CA PRO A 175 -12.91 -8.30 -2.33
C PRO A 175 -11.90 -7.86 -1.26
N ILE A 176 -12.12 -8.17 0.03
CA ILE A 176 -11.15 -7.80 1.09
C ILE A 176 -9.87 -8.65 0.99
N LYS A 177 -9.95 -9.91 0.55
CA LYS A 177 -8.78 -10.76 0.31
C LYS A 177 -7.88 -10.20 -0.80
N LEU A 178 -8.49 -9.58 -1.82
CA LEU A 178 -7.76 -8.92 -2.92
C LEU A 178 -7.06 -7.62 -2.52
N THR A 179 -7.29 -7.07 -1.31
CA THR A 179 -6.56 -5.90 -0.82
C THR A 179 -5.21 -6.25 -0.19
N GLN A 180 -4.91 -7.54 -0.02
CA GLN A 180 -3.63 -7.96 0.58
C GLN A 180 -2.45 -7.51 -0.30
N PHE A 181 -1.36 -7.07 0.36
CA PHE A 181 -0.20 -6.55 -0.36
C PHE A 181 0.50 -7.60 -1.24
N GLN A 182 0.30 -8.89 -0.96
CA GLN A 182 0.77 -9.97 -1.81
C GLN A 182 -0.08 -10.13 -3.09
N ALA A 183 -1.34 -9.66 -3.08
CA ALA A 183 -2.24 -9.72 -4.22
C ALA A 183 -2.09 -8.52 -5.19
N LYS A 184 -0.93 -7.86 -5.16
CA LYS A 184 -0.62 -6.79 -6.10
C LYS A 184 -0.40 -7.35 -7.51
N ILE A 185 -0.75 -6.52 -8.50
CA ILE A 185 -0.57 -6.88 -9.90
C ILE A 185 0.80 -6.41 -10.36
N VAL A 186 1.52 -7.33 -10.97
CA VAL A 186 2.84 -7.11 -11.57
C VAL A 186 2.79 -7.46 -13.05
N LYS A 187 3.73 -6.93 -13.80
CA LYS A 187 3.82 -7.18 -15.25
C LYS A 187 3.97 -8.67 -15.53
N LYS A 188 3.19 -9.14 -16.50
CA LYS A 188 3.23 -10.52 -16.97
C LYS A 188 4.66 -10.92 -17.39
N ASP A 189 5.00 -12.19 -17.09
CA ASP A 189 6.27 -12.82 -17.44
C ASP A 189 7.52 -12.16 -16.81
N THR A 190 7.35 -11.33 -15.75
CA THR A 190 8.47 -10.79 -14.98
C THR A 190 9.20 -11.90 -14.24
N THR A 191 10.50 -12.00 -14.45
CA THR A 191 11.41 -12.94 -13.77
C THR A 191 12.42 -12.23 -12.88
N ASP A 192 12.74 -10.98 -13.17
CA ASP A 192 13.61 -10.12 -12.37
C ASP A 192 12.80 -8.96 -11.75
N PHE A 193 12.62 -9.01 -10.45
CA PHE A 193 11.90 -7.99 -9.68
C PHE A 193 12.82 -6.90 -9.11
N SER A 194 14.11 -6.97 -9.30
CA SER A 194 15.08 -6.03 -8.70
C SER A 194 14.85 -4.56 -9.08
N LYS A 195 14.18 -4.31 -10.22
CA LYS A 195 13.83 -2.98 -10.72
C LYS A 195 12.36 -2.61 -10.49
N GLY A 196 11.63 -3.47 -9.78
CA GLY A 196 10.17 -3.36 -9.67
C GLY A 196 9.46 -3.77 -10.97
N ALA A 197 8.21 -4.20 -10.85
CA ALA A 197 7.40 -4.66 -11.99
C ALA A 197 5.95 -4.19 -11.86
N GLY A 198 5.71 -3.10 -11.16
CA GLY A 198 4.39 -2.61 -10.80
C GLY A 198 3.95 -1.38 -11.57
N THR A 199 2.77 -0.89 -11.20
CA THR A 199 2.10 0.30 -11.72
C THR A 199 1.98 1.40 -10.65
N GLY A 200 2.70 1.25 -9.54
CA GLY A 200 2.56 2.05 -8.33
C GLY A 200 3.07 3.49 -8.44
N PRO A 201 2.84 4.28 -7.37
CA PRO A 201 3.18 5.70 -7.34
C PRO A 201 4.68 6.01 -7.32
N TYR A 202 5.53 5.02 -7.01
CA TYR A 202 6.98 5.19 -6.95
C TYR A 202 7.71 4.11 -7.75
N LEU A 203 8.73 4.54 -8.50
CA LEU A 203 9.66 3.69 -9.25
C LEU A 203 10.77 3.20 -8.33
N VAL A 204 11.26 2.00 -8.52
CA VAL A 204 12.46 1.52 -7.83
C VAL A 204 13.70 2.10 -8.49
N GLU A 205 14.42 2.96 -7.79
CA GLU A 205 15.71 3.52 -8.21
C GLU A 205 16.87 2.61 -7.79
N ALA A 206 16.82 2.08 -6.57
CA ALA A 206 17.82 1.16 -6.03
C ALA A 206 17.18 0.12 -5.13
N PHE A 207 17.69 -1.10 -5.19
CA PHE A 207 17.31 -2.18 -4.28
C PHE A 207 18.54 -2.98 -3.87
N GLN A 208 18.79 -3.04 -2.58
CA GLN A 208 19.86 -3.84 -1.97
C GLN A 208 19.20 -4.74 -0.91
N PRO A 209 19.01 -6.05 -1.23
CA PRO A 209 18.41 -7.00 -0.31
C PRO A 209 19.10 -6.99 1.06
N GLY A 210 18.31 -7.05 2.13
CA GLY A 210 18.80 -7.03 3.51
C GLY A 210 19.30 -5.67 4.00
N VAL A 211 19.29 -4.62 3.19
CA VAL A 211 19.80 -3.30 3.55
C VAL A 211 18.76 -2.22 3.33
N LYS A 212 18.46 -1.89 2.07
CA LYS A 212 17.53 -0.81 1.75
C LYS A 212 16.97 -0.87 0.34
N SER A 213 15.94 -0.08 0.10
CA SER A 213 15.46 0.27 -1.22
C SER A 213 15.18 1.77 -1.30
N VAL A 214 15.42 2.35 -2.48
CA VAL A 214 15.13 3.75 -2.79
C VAL A 214 14.05 3.77 -3.86
N HIS A 215 13.01 4.51 -3.60
CA HIS A 215 11.87 4.66 -4.49
C HIS A 215 11.68 6.13 -4.82
N VAL A 216 11.62 6.47 -6.11
CA VAL A 216 11.42 7.85 -6.60
C VAL A 216 10.03 8.00 -7.20
N ARG A 217 9.48 9.20 -7.14
CA ARG A 217 8.15 9.50 -7.67
C ARG A 217 8.00 9.02 -9.12
N ASN A 218 6.92 8.29 -9.42
CA ASN A 218 6.55 7.94 -10.77
C ASN A 218 5.87 9.13 -11.46
N PRO A 219 6.50 9.78 -12.45
CA PRO A 219 5.91 10.93 -13.14
C PRO A 219 4.68 10.56 -13.99
N ASN A 220 4.55 9.28 -14.34
CA ASN A 220 3.48 8.75 -15.19
C ASN A 220 2.43 7.96 -14.38
N TYR A 221 2.36 8.21 -13.07
CA TYR A 221 1.36 7.53 -12.25
C TYR A 221 -0.06 7.92 -12.68
N TRP A 222 -0.90 6.93 -12.87
CA TRP A 222 -2.26 7.09 -13.40
C TRP A 222 -3.24 7.86 -12.48
N ARG A 223 -2.88 8.04 -11.20
CA ARG A 223 -3.70 8.76 -10.22
C ARG A 223 -3.03 10.08 -9.84
N ASP A 224 -3.80 11.18 -9.87
CA ASP A 224 -3.28 12.52 -9.55
C ASP A 224 -3.04 12.79 -8.06
N THR A 225 -3.50 11.89 -7.19
CA THR A 225 -3.43 12.05 -5.73
C THR A 225 -2.56 10.98 -5.07
N GLY A 226 -1.96 11.31 -3.92
CA GLY A 226 -1.26 10.33 -3.06
C GLY A 226 0.25 10.23 -3.26
N GLN A 227 0.85 10.90 -4.25
CA GLN A 227 2.30 10.93 -4.47
C GLN A 227 2.86 12.33 -4.19
N HIS A 228 2.99 12.66 -2.92
CA HIS A 228 3.47 14.00 -2.53
C HIS A 228 4.99 14.07 -2.42
N LEU A 229 5.65 12.98 -2.00
CA LEU A 229 7.10 12.93 -1.82
C LEU A 229 7.83 12.74 -3.17
N ASP A 230 9.05 13.27 -3.26
CA ASP A 230 9.94 13.03 -4.40
C ASP A 230 10.59 11.66 -4.31
N ALA A 231 10.95 11.23 -3.08
CA ALA A 231 11.56 9.93 -2.85
C ALA A 231 11.17 9.33 -1.47
N ILE A 232 11.24 8.03 -1.39
CA ILE A 232 11.10 7.23 -0.16
C ILE A 232 12.29 6.28 -0.09
N GLU A 233 13.11 6.40 0.95
CA GLU A 233 14.10 5.38 1.30
C GLU A 233 13.50 4.45 2.34
N ILE A 234 13.51 3.15 2.07
CA ILE A 234 13.01 2.12 2.97
C ILE A 234 14.19 1.27 3.39
N MET A 235 14.55 1.34 4.67
CA MET A 235 15.73 0.68 5.21
C MET A 235 15.40 -0.23 6.38
N ALA A 236 16.33 -1.09 6.73
CA ALA A 236 16.21 -2.03 7.82
C ALA A 236 17.12 -1.64 8.99
N ILE A 237 16.52 -1.49 10.17
CA ILE A 237 17.22 -1.36 11.45
C ILE A 237 16.56 -2.33 12.42
N THR A 238 17.17 -3.49 12.62
CA THR A 238 16.56 -4.62 13.34
C THR A 238 16.42 -4.33 14.83
N ASP A 239 17.45 -3.75 15.46
CA ASP A 239 17.44 -3.42 16.89
C ASP A 239 16.48 -2.26 17.17
N PRO A 240 15.47 -2.43 18.07
CA PRO A 240 14.48 -1.40 18.36
C PRO A 240 15.08 -0.14 19.00
N ASN A 241 16.12 -0.27 19.83
CA ASN A 241 16.75 0.89 20.47
C ASN A 241 17.60 1.66 19.44
N ALA A 242 18.32 0.97 18.55
CA ALA A 242 19.05 1.62 17.47
C ALA A 242 18.08 2.37 16.54
N ARG A 243 16.92 1.76 16.22
CA ARG A 243 15.87 2.39 15.39
C ARG A 243 15.28 3.64 16.07
N LEU A 244 14.99 3.56 17.39
CA LEU A 244 14.52 4.71 18.16
C LEU A 244 15.58 5.82 18.22
N ASN A 245 16.84 5.45 18.47
CA ASN A 245 17.94 6.43 18.53
C ASN A 245 18.13 7.12 17.17
N ALA A 246 18.04 6.40 16.07
CA ALA A 246 18.11 6.98 14.72
C ALA A 246 16.96 7.99 14.46
N LEU A 247 15.74 7.67 14.94
CA LEU A 247 14.61 8.61 14.85
C LEU A 247 14.84 9.86 15.70
N LEU A 248 15.35 9.71 16.93
CA LEU A 248 15.62 10.85 17.81
C LEU A 248 16.79 11.70 17.32
N ALA A 249 17.76 11.11 16.63
CA ALA A 249 18.88 11.81 16.00
C ALA A 249 18.49 12.54 14.70
N GLY A 250 17.33 12.16 14.09
CA GLY A 250 16.91 12.67 12.79
C GLY A 250 17.56 11.95 11.60
N ASP A 251 18.18 10.79 11.83
CA ASP A 251 18.76 9.95 10.77
C ASP A 251 17.68 9.22 9.97
N ILE A 252 16.49 9.04 10.55
CA ILE A 252 15.29 8.54 9.90
C ILE A 252 14.08 9.42 10.29
N ASP A 253 13.06 9.45 9.43
CA ASP A 253 11.86 10.27 9.63
C ASP A 253 10.70 9.48 10.22
N MET A 254 10.65 8.17 9.94
CA MET A 254 9.57 7.27 10.36
C MET A 254 10.14 5.89 10.68
N MET A 255 9.45 5.17 11.57
CA MET A 255 9.79 3.79 11.89
C MET A 255 8.56 2.93 12.15
N THR A 256 8.71 1.61 11.96
CA THR A 256 7.74 0.65 12.49
C THR A 256 7.79 0.64 14.02
N VAL A 257 6.74 0.10 14.63
CA VAL A 257 6.57 -0.02 16.08
C VAL A 257 7.80 -0.58 16.77
N LEU A 258 8.00 -0.16 18.01
CA LEU A 258 9.04 -0.65 18.92
C LEU A 258 8.82 -2.12 19.30
#